data_61dc724f0f6874ae64f1de1210248a0e
#
_entry.id   61dc724f0f6874ae64f1de1210248a0e
#
_cell.length_a   1.000
_cell.length_b   1.000
_cell.length_c   1.000
_cell.angle_alpha   90.00
_cell.angle_beta   90.00
_cell.angle_gamma   90.00
#
_symmetry.space_group_name_H-M   'P 1'
#
loop_
_entity.id
_entity.type
_entity.pdbx_description
1 polymer ?
#
loop_
_entity_poly.entity_id
_entity_poly.type
_entity_poly.pdbx_seq_one_letter_code
_entity_poly.pdbx_strand_id
1 'polypeptide(L)'
;MISKKKILAILSSLLLPIVVLAHDHGNKTYGTKEEAKELLIRATNLLKVDEIVGLTMMTVQTGGFIVKDLYPFCFDDKLTIVSHPYNLGASMKDLKDINGDSVTKIIMANAKEGEISEVTYTFGRYVSGDSKLPEEYLDSSMKKTALYTRAGKYYCMSGYYKK
;
A
#
# COMPACT_ATOMS: atom_id res chain seq x y z
N MET A 1 48.58 -25.23 -58.63
CA MET A 1 48.76 -24.00 -57.80
C MET A 1 47.41 -23.56 -57.32
N ILE A 2 47.09 -23.81 -56.03
CA ILE A 2 45.78 -23.50 -55.46
C ILE A 2 45.99 -22.35 -54.48
N SER A 3 45.40 -21.20 -54.81
CA SER A 3 45.45 -19.99 -54.00
C SER A 3 44.60 -20.11 -52.72
N LYS A 4 45.24 -20.01 -51.57
CA LYS A 4 44.57 -19.98 -50.27
C LYS A 4 44.00 -18.58 -50.00
N LYS A 5 42.69 -18.37 -50.18
CA LYS A 5 42.02 -17.16 -49.70
C LYS A 5 41.78 -17.28 -48.20
N LYS A 6 42.41 -16.40 -47.41
CA LYS A 6 42.17 -16.27 -45.96
C LYS A 6 40.84 -15.57 -45.76
N ILE A 7 39.88 -16.29 -45.15
CA ILE A 7 38.62 -15.72 -44.69
C ILE A 7 38.91 -15.16 -43.29
N LEU A 8 38.85 -13.83 -43.16
CA LEU A 8 38.92 -13.12 -41.90
C LEU A 8 37.52 -13.03 -41.32
N ALA A 9 37.24 -13.86 -40.33
CA ALA A 9 35.96 -13.79 -39.61
C ALA A 9 36.07 -12.64 -38.57
N ILE A 10 35.33 -11.57 -38.84
CA ILE A 10 35.15 -10.46 -37.89
C ILE A 10 34.10 -10.89 -36.85
N LEU A 11 34.55 -11.24 -35.67
CA LEU A 11 33.69 -11.54 -34.53
C LEU A 11 33.26 -10.20 -33.93
N SER A 12 32.08 -9.67 -34.36
CA SER A 12 31.47 -8.51 -33.77
C SER A 12 30.83 -8.92 -32.45
N SER A 13 31.50 -8.68 -31.33
CA SER A 13 30.94 -8.86 -29.99
C SER A 13 29.93 -7.76 -29.73
N LEU A 14 28.65 -8.12 -29.80
CA LEU A 14 27.54 -7.26 -29.42
C LEU A 14 27.56 -7.11 -27.88
N LEU A 15 28.19 -6.08 -27.37
CA LEU A 15 28.07 -5.65 -25.98
C LEU A 15 26.71 -5.05 -25.76
N LEU A 16 25.76 -5.87 -25.31
CA LEU A 16 24.50 -5.39 -24.78
C LEU A 16 24.79 -4.67 -23.45
N PRO A 17 24.37 -3.42 -23.28
CA PRO A 17 24.47 -2.78 -21.97
C PRO A 17 23.53 -3.51 -21.01
N ILE A 18 24.09 -4.15 -19.99
CA ILE A 18 23.31 -4.64 -18.85
C ILE A 18 22.85 -3.40 -18.11
N VAL A 19 21.59 -3.02 -18.31
CA VAL A 19 20.94 -2.04 -17.46
C VAL A 19 20.76 -2.71 -16.10
N VAL A 20 21.71 -2.49 -15.21
CA VAL A 20 21.56 -2.80 -13.80
C VAL A 20 20.50 -1.84 -13.28
N LEU A 21 19.26 -2.31 -13.18
CA LEU A 21 18.25 -1.66 -12.39
C LEU A 21 18.76 -1.69 -10.94
N ALA A 22 19.35 -0.59 -10.50
CA ALA A 22 19.71 -0.40 -9.11
C ALA A 22 18.40 -0.52 -8.30
N HIS A 23 18.23 -1.63 -7.63
CA HIS A 23 17.25 -1.76 -6.58
C HIS A 23 17.72 -0.83 -5.46
N ASP A 24 17.01 0.29 -5.32
CA ASP A 24 17.26 1.27 -4.25
C ASP A 24 16.92 0.61 -2.90
N HIS A 25 17.93 -0.06 -2.34
CA HIS A 25 17.85 -0.67 -1.01
C HIS A 25 18.01 0.43 0.02
N GLY A 26 16.91 0.90 0.56
CA GLY A 26 16.92 1.71 1.78
C GLY A 26 16.41 3.13 1.65
N ASN A 27 15.80 3.50 0.56
CA ASN A 27 15.11 4.79 0.53
C ASN A 27 13.77 4.67 1.27
N LYS A 28 13.63 5.42 2.37
CA LYS A 28 12.39 5.62 3.14
C LYS A 28 11.35 6.36 2.29
N THR A 29 11.03 5.78 1.12
CA THR A 29 10.19 6.41 0.11
C THR A 29 8.75 6.43 0.60
N TYR A 30 8.12 7.58 0.49
CA TYR A 30 6.69 7.70 0.72
C TYR A 30 5.92 7.08 -0.45
N GLY A 31 4.84 6.41 -0.15
CA GLY A 31 3.87 5.99 -1.16
C GLY A 31 3.10 7.19 -1.71
N THR A 32 2.62 7.08 -2.93
CA THR A 32 1.81 8.11 -3.58
C THR A 32 0.32 7.85 -3.41
N LYS A 33 -0.49 8.87 -3.73
CA LYS A 33 -1.95 8.74 -3.79
C LYS A 33 -2.39 7.66 -4.79
N GLU A 34 -1.74 7.64 -5.95
CA GLU A 34 -2.03 6.70 -7.03
C GLU A 34 -1.74 5.26 -6.61
N GLU A 35 -0.57 5.02 -5.97
CA GLU A 35 -0.21 3.72 -5.43
C GLU A 35 -1.18 3.27 -4.32
N ALA A 36 -1.59 4.19 -3.44
CA ALA A 36 -2.58 3.90 -2.39
C ALA A 36 -3.95 3.53 -2.99
N LYS A 37 -4.36 4.21 -4.07
CA LYS A 37 -5.59 3.92 -4.82
C LYS A 37 -5.54 2.53 -5.46
N GLU A 38 -4.45 2.19 -6.11
CA GLU A 38 -4.26 0.87 -6.73
C GLU A 38 -4.30 -0.25 -5.70
N LEU A 39 -3.64 -0.06 -4.54
CA LEU A 39 -3.69 -1.01 -3.43
C LEU A 39 -5.11 -1.21 -2.91
N LEU A 40 -5.88 -0.12 -2.72
CA LEU A 40 -7.26 -0.20 -2.26
C LEU A 40 -8.15 -0.95 -3.25
N ILE A 41 -8.02 -0.64 -4.56
CA ILE A 41 -8.79 -1.32 -5.62
C ILE A 41 -8.45 -2.82 -5.63
N ARG A 42 -7.17 -3.18 -5.58
CA ARG A 42 -6.75 -4.59 -5.53
C ARG A 42 -7.31 -5.32 -4.32
N ALA A 43 -7.22 -4.70 -3.14
CA ALA A 43 -7.72 -5.28 -1.91
C ALA A 43 -9.23 -5.53 -1.96
N THR A 44 -10.01 -4.55 -2.41
CA THR A 44 -11.47 -4.66 -2.50
C THR A 44 -11.92 -5.63 -3.60
N ASN A 45 -11.19 -5.73 -4.71
CA ASN A 45 -11.45 -6.74 -5.74
C ASN A 45 -11.20 -8.15 -5.21
N LEU A 46 -10.12 -8.36 -4.46
CA LEU A 46 -9.85 -9.67 -3.85
C LEU A 46 -10.92 -10.04 -2.82
N LEU A 47 -11.39 -9.09 -2.00
CA LEU A 47 -12.49 -9.32 -1.05
C LEU A 47 -13.78 -9.78 -1.74
N LYS A 48 -14.07 -9.28 -2.95
CA LYS A 48 -15.24 -9.69 -3.74
C LYS A 48 -15.12 -11.11 -4.28
N VAL A 49 -13.91 -11.58 -4.52
CA VAL A 49 -13.64 -12.93 -5.01
C VAL A 49 -13.59 -13.94 -3.86
N ASP A 50 -12.83 -13.61 -2.81
CA ASP A 50 -12.67 -14.43 -1.62
C ASP A 50 -12.39 -13.54 -0.40
N GLU A 51 -13.40 -13.41 0.45
CA GLU A 51 -13.36 -12.57 1.64
C GLU A 51 -12.26 -13.00 2.62
N ILE A 52 -12.16 -14.30 2.88
CA ILE A 52 -11.21 -14.83 3.88
C ILE A 52 -9.78 -14.61 3.38
N VAL A 53 -9.52 -14.96 2.14
CA VAL A 53 -8.19 -14.76 1.52
C VAL A 53 -7.83 -13.28 1.50
N GLY A 54 -8.75 -12.41 1.10
CA GLY A 54 -8.52 -10.96 1.03
C GLY A 54 -8.15 -10.37 2.40
N LEU A 55 -8.95 -10.61 3.43
CA LEU A 55 -8.67 -10.13 4.79
C LEU A 55 -7.36 -10.70 5.35
N THR A 56 -7.10 -11.99 5.11
CA THR A 56 -5.88 -12.65 5.57
C THR A 56 -4.65 -12.05 4.91
N MET A 57 -4.62 -11.92 3.58
CA MET A 57 -3.45 -11.43 2.85
C MET A 57 -3.09 -9.98 3.24
N MET A 58 -4.08 -9.12 3.44
CA MET A 58 -3.85 -7.76 3.97
C MET A 58 -3.27 -7.78 5.39
N THR A 59 -3.70 -8.72 6.23
CA THR A 59 -3.26 -8.81 7.63
C THR A 59 -1.83 -9.36 7.73
N VAL A 60 -1.52 -10.44 6.99
CA VAL A 60 -0.20 -11.07 7.05
C VAL A 60 0.82 -10.46 6.10
N GLN A 61 0.50 -9.33 5.49
CA GLN A 61 1.39 -8.52 4.65
C GLN A 61 1.92 -9.27 3.42
N THR A 62 1.13 -10.17 2.84
CA THR A 62 1.50 -10.97 1.68
C THR A 62 0.78 -10.48 0.41
N GLY A 63 1.10 -11.07 -0.75
CA GLY A 63 0.44 -10.74 -2.02
C GLY A 63 0.70 -9.32 -2.52
N GLY A 64 1.76 -8.66 -2.03
CA GLY A 64 2.10 -7.30 -2.41
C GLY A 64 1.14 -6.24 -1.86
N PHE A 65 0.48 -6.51 -0.73
CA PHE A 65 -0.36 -5.52 -0.04
C PHE A 65 0.42 -4.56 0.86
N ILE A 66 1.72 -4.70 0.96
CA ILE A 66 2.63 -3.69 1.52
C ILE A 66 3.49 -3.13 0.40
N VAL A 67 3.41 -1.82 0.17
CA VAL A 67 4.22 -1.11 -0.82
C VAL A 67 4.75 0.17 -0.16
N LYS A 68 6.05 0.24 0.11
CA LYS A 68 6.66 1.36 0.85
C LYS A 68 6.05 1.48 2.26
N ASP A 69 5.34 2.59 2.54
CA ASP A 69 4.58 2.83 3.77
C ASP A 69 3.06 2.70 3.57
N LEU A 70 2.66 2.16 2.41
CA LEU A 70 1.26 1.93 2.08
C LEU A 70 0.82 0.53 2.45
N TYR A 71 -0.38 0.44 2.98
CA TYR A 71 -1.11 -0.80 3.23
C TYR A 71 -2.62 -0.57 3.19
N PRO A 72 -3.41 -1.51 2.66
CA PRO A 72 -4.84 -1.49 2.80
C PRO A 72 -5.25 -2.13 4.12
N PHE A 73 -6.39 -1.69 4.66
CA PHE A 73 -7.04 -2.33 5.78
C PHE A 73 -8.55 -2.13 5.71
N CYS A 74 -9.30 -2.95 6.46
CA CYS A 74 -10.76 -2.86 6.49
C CYS A 74 -11.27 -2.95 7.93
N PHE A 75 -12.40 -2.32 8.19
CA PHE A 75 -13.16 -2.44 9.42
C PHE A 75 -14.64 -2.75 9.13
N ASP A 76 -15.34 -3.30 10.10
CA ASP A 76 -16.75 -3.67 10.01
C ASP A 76 -17.68 -2.58 10.56
N ASP A 77 -18.99 -2.86 10.54
CA ASP A 77 -20.04 -1.99 11.06
C ASP A 77 -20.00 -1.81 12.60
N LYS A 78 -19.27 -2.69 13.30
CA LYS A 78 -19.00 -2.58 14.74
C LYS A 78 -17.78 -1.74 15.05
N LEU A 79 -17.17 -1.13 14.02
CA LEU A 79 -15.95 -0.33 14.08
C LEU A 79 -14.71 -1.15 14.50
N THR A 80 -14.74 -2.46 14.32
CA THR A 80 -13.62 -3.36 14.58
C THR A 80 -12.78 -3.51 13.31
N ILE A 81 -11.48 -3.33 13.43
CA ILE A 81 -10.53 -3.58 12.35
C ILE A 81 -10.46 -5.09 12.09
N VAL A 82 -10.95 -5.53 10.94
CA VAL A 82 -11.03 -6.95 10.52
C VAL A 82 -9.86 -7.38 9.65
N SER A 83 -9.09 -6.44 9.13
CA SER A 83 -7.79 -6.70 8.49
C SER A 83 -6.89 -5.48 8.64
N HIS A 84 -5.65 -5.68 9.07
CA HIS A 84 -4.64 -4.62 9.21
C HIS A 84 -3.29 -5.27 9.51
N PRO A 85 -2.18 -4.81 8.93
CA PRO A 85 -0.87 -5.39 9.18
C PRO A 85 -0.39 -5.27 10.64
N TYR A 86 -0.92 -4.31 11.42
CA TYR A 86 -0.42 -4.01 12.76
C TYR A 86 -1.52 -3.92 13.84
N ASN A 87 -2.77 -3.62 13.47
CA ASN A 87 -3.83 -3.27 14.41
C ASN A 87 -5.10 -4.12 14.25
N LEU A 88 -4.94 -5.40 13.88
CA LEU A 88 -6.07 -6.33 13.77
C LEU A 88 -6.83 -6.42 15.10
N GLY A 89 -8.16 -6.34 15.06
CA GLY A 89 -9.03 -6.40 16.23
C GLY A 89 -9.16 -5.09 17.01
N ALA A 90 -8.38 -4.06 16.70
CA ALA A 90 -8.51 -2.75 17.35
C ALA A 90 -9.80 -2.03 16.93
N SER A 91 -10.24 -1.10 17.77
CA SER A 91 -11.43 -0.26 17.48
C SER A 91 -11.05 1.01 16.74
N MET A 92 -11.85 1.35 15.74
CA MET A 92 -11.76 2.63 15.00
C MET A 92 -12.54 3.77 15.67
N LYS A 93 -13.21 3.50 16.81
CA LYS A 93 -14.17 4.41 17.43
C LYS A 93 -13.62 5.81 17.72
N ASP A 94 -12.39 5.88 18.20
CA ASP A 94 -11.80 7.11 18.71
C ASP A 94 -10.94 7.86 17.70
N LEU A 95 -10.84 7.34 16.46
CA LEU A 95 -10.08 8.01 15.41
C LEU A 95 -10.77 9.30 14.97
N LYS A 96 -10.04 10.43 15.10
CA LYS A 96 -10.49 11.77 14.71
C LYS A 96 -9.77 12.23 13.45
N ASP A 97 -10.46 12.99 12.63
CA ASP A 97 -9.87 13.71 11.52
C ASP A 97 -9.12 14.98 11.99
N ILE A 98 -8.55 15.72 11.06
CA ILE A 98 -7.80 16.95 11.37
C ILE A 98 -8.67 18.09 11.91
N ASN A 99 -9.99 17.99 11.81
CA ASN A 99 -10.96 18.97 12.32
C ASN A 99 -11.56 18.52 13.67
N GLY A 100 -11.22 17.32 14.14
CA GLY A 100 -11.75 16.73 15.37
C GLY A 100 -13.02 15.89 15.16
N ASP A 101 -13.47 15.72 13.91
CA ASP A 101 -14.63 14.90 13.57
C ASP A 101 -14.29 13.41 13.56
N SER A 102 -15.26 12.57 13.84
CA SER A 102 -15.06 11.12 13.84
C SER A 102 -14.82 10.59 12.42
N VAL A 103 -13.62 10.06 12.17
CA VAL A 103 -13.25 9.45 10.88
C VAL A 103 -14.21 8.33 10.50
N THR A 104 -14.59 7.48 11.47
CA THR A 104 -15.53 6.37 11.20
C THR A 104 -16.91 6.86 10.79
N LYS A 105 -17.44 7.93 11.44
CA LYS A 105 -18.73 8.52 11.04
C LYS A 105 -18.67 9.09 9.62
N ILE A 106 -17.58 9.78 9.28
CA ILE A 106 -17.37 10.33 7.93
C ILE A 106 -17.37 9.19 6.90
N ILE A 107 -16.60 8.13 7.16
CA ILE A 107 -16.49 7.00 6.25
C ILE A 107 -17.82 6.26 6.10
N MET A 108 -18.46 5.90 7.21
CA MET A 108 -19.72 5.14 7.18
C MET A 108 -20.85 5.92 6.49
N ALA A 109 -20.88 7.25 6.61
CA ALA A 109 -21.87 8.09 5.95
C ALA A 109 -21.63 8.24 4.43
N ASN A 110 -20.37 8.20 3.98
CA ASN A 110 -20.01 8.59 2.61
C ASN A 110 -19.46 7.44 1.76
N ALA A 111 -19.03 6.32 2.37
CA ALA A 111 -18.45 5.21 1.60
C ALA A 111 -19.49 4.52 0.75
N LYS A 112 -19.25 4.45 -0.54
CA LYS A 112 -20.08 3.73 -1.51
C LYS A 112 -19.24 2.73 -2.28
N GLU A 113 -19.85 1.64 -2.67
CA GLU A 113 -19.19 0.62 -3.45
C GLU A 113 -18.85 1.15 -4.86
N GLY A 114 -17.59 0.98 -5.27
CA GLY A 114 -17.09 1.46 -6.56
C GLY A 114 -16.70 2.95 -6.60
N GLU A 115 -17.02 3.72 -5.55
CA GLU A 115 -16.57 5.12 -5.41
C GLU A 115 -15.44 5.21 -4.39
N ILE A 116 -14.44 6.05 -4.66
CA ILE A 116 -13.32 6.31 -3.74
C ILE A 116 -13.41 7.74 -3.24
N SER A 117 -13.48 7.90 -1.92
CA SER A 117 -13.47 9.19 -1.22
C SER A 117 -12.22 9.31 -0.34
N GLU A 118 -11.99 10.48 0.25
CA GLU A 118 -10.80 10.78 1.05
C GLU A 118 -11.17 11.33 2.42
N VAL A 119 -10.34 11.01 3.41
CA VAL A 119 -10.35 11.62 4.74
C VAL A 119 -8.92 11.82 5.23
N THR A 120 -8.64 12.93 5.90
CA THR A 120 -7.30 13.23 6.44
C THR A 120 -7.31 13.26 7.96
N TYR A 121 -6.39 12.54 8.58
CA TYR A 121 -6.23 12.46 10.03
C TYR A 121 -4.75 12.40 10.41
N THR A 122 -4.43 12.50 11.69
CA THR A 122 -3.07 12.32 12.18
C THR A 122 -2.83 10.86 12.55
N PHE A 123 -1.71 10.30 12.11
CA PHE A 123 -1.36 8.91 12.40
C PHE A 123 0.15 8.68 12.26
N GLY A 124 0.71 7.85 13.15
CA GLY A 124 2.09 7.43 13.07
C GLY A 124 2.40 6.66 11.79
N ARG A 125 3.59 6.84 11.24
CA ARG A 125 4.01 6.21 9.98
C ARG A 125 4.69 4.88 10.25
N TYR A 126 4.20 3.82 9.61
CA TYR A 126 4.84 2.49 9.59
C TYR A 126 5.54 2.27 8.25
N VAL A 127 6.75 1.73 8.27
CA VAL A 127 7.53 1.41 7.07
C VAL A 127 7.79 -0.09 7.02
N SER A 128 7.52 -0.71 5.87
CA SER A 128 7.75 -2.14 5.64
C SER A 128 9.21 -2.52 5.86
N GLY A 129 9.42 -3.66 6.52
CA GLY A 129 10.75 -4.28 6.67
C GLY A 129 11.52 -3.91 7.94
N ASP A 130 11.00 -3.03 8.79
CA ASP A 130 11.63 -2.69 10.06
C ASP A 130 10.81 -3.21 11.24
N SER A 131 11.33 -4.23 11.94
CA SER A 131 10.70 -4.81 13.12
C SER A 131 10.83 -3.91 14.37
N LYS A 132 11.65 -2.86 14.28
CA LYS A 132 11.81 -1.83 15.29
C LYS A 132 11.68 -0.49 14.60
N LEU A 133 10.48 0.10 14.70
CA LEU A 133 10.28 1.47 14.26
C LEU A 133 11.14 2.39 15.14
N PRO A 134 12.06 3.19 14.59
CA PRO A 134 12.70 4.25 15.32
C PRO A 134 11.62 5.18 15.93
N GLU A 135 11.88 5.76 17.09
CA GLU A 135 10.95 6.69 17.79
C GLU A 135 10.45 7.82 16.86
N GLU A 136 11.28 8.25 15.92
CA GLU A 136 10.94 9.26 14.90
C GLU A 136 9.77 8.88 13.98
N TYR A 137 9.43 7.59 13.88
CA TYR A 137 8.27 7.11 13.11
C TYR A 137 6.98 7.06 13.94
N LEU A 138 7.08 7.25 15.24
CA LEU A 138 5.95 7.34 16.16
C LEU A 138 5.37 8.75 16.24
N ASP A 139 5.84 9.69 15.39
CA ASP A 139 5.28 11.03 15.31
C ASP A 139 3.82 10.98 14.92
N SER A 140 2.97 11.03 15.96
CA SER A 140 1.51 11.04 15.82
C SER A 140 0.97 12.32 15.18
N SER A 141 1.84 13.31 14.93
CA SER A 141 1.48 14.57 14.28
C SER A 141 1.44 14.47 12.74
N MET A 142 1.92 13.38 12.16
CA MET A 142 1.95 13.23 10.71
C MET A 142 0.53 13.15 10.11
N LYS A 143 0.27 14.01 9.12
CA LYS A 143 -1.00 13.99 8.40
C LYS A 143 -1.02 12.85 7.39
N LYS A 144 -1.94 11.91 7.59
CA LYS A 144 -2.24 10.81 6.68
C LYS A 144 -3.55 11.08 5.96
N THR A 145 -3.54 11.03 4.63
CA THR A 145 -4.77 11.05 3.83
C THR A 145 -5.09 9.61 3.44
N ALA A 146 -6.24 9.11 3.88
CA ALA A 146 -6.72 7.79 3.49
C ALA A 146 -7.78 7.91 2.39
N LEU A 147 -7.58 7.11 1.35
CA LEU A 147 -8.61 6.78 0.37
C LEU A 147 -9.48 5.69 0.96
N TYR A 148 -10.80 5.80 0.83
CA TYR A 148 -11.70 4.81 1.35
C TYR A 148 -12.85 4.49 0.40
N THR A 149 -13.40 3.30 0.54
CA THR A 149 -14.56 2.81 -0.20
C THR A 149 -15.31 1.74 0.60
N ARG A 150 -16.49 1.39 0.17
CA ARG A 150 -17.23 0.24 0.67
C ARG A 150 -16.92 -1.00 -0.15
N ALA A 151 -16.76 -2.16 0.50
CA ALA A 151 -16.61 -3.46 -0.12
C ALA A 151 -17.52 -4.47 0.59
N GLY A 152 -18.72 -4.66 0.07
CA GLY A 152 -19.78 -5.45 0.71
C GLY A 152 -20.13 -4.93 2.09
N LYS A 153 -19.91 -5.75 3.14
CA LYS A 153 -20.16 -5.37 4.55
C LYS A 153 -19.01 -4.57 5.19
N TYR A 154 -17.88 -4.38 4.51
CA TYR A 154 -16.70 -3.74 5.06
C TYR A 154 -16.48 -2.33 4.51
N TYR A 155 -15.81 -1.52 5.31
CA TYR A 155 -15.25 -0.23 4.95
C TYR A 155 -13.74 -0.39 4.83
N CYS A 156 -13.19 -0.22 3.64
CA CYS A 156 -11.78 -0.45 3.37
C CYS A 156 -11.06 0.85 3.04
N MET A 157 -9.81 0.95 3.48
CA MET A 157 -8.99 2.15 3.36
C MET A 157 -7.57 1.79 2.92
N SER A 158 -6.90 2.74 2.24
CA SER A 158 -5.45 2.76 2.06
C SER A 158 -4.97 4.20 2.14
N GLY A 159 -3.99 4.49 2.99
CA GLY A 159 -3.60 5.86 3.30
C GLY A 159 -2.15 6.16 2.95
N TYR A 160 -1.88 7.39 2.49
CA TYR A 160 -0.57 7.92 2.15
C TYR A 160 -0.27 9.18 2.96
N TYR A 161 1.01 9.52 3.09
CA TYR A 161 1.46 10.75 3.75
C TYR A 161 1.89 11.77 2.71
N LYS A 162 1.47 13.02 2.90
CA LYS A 162 1.98 14.14 2.09
C LYS A 162 3.31 14.60 2.66
N LYS A 163 4.29 14.76 1.78
CA LYS A 163 5.54 15.45 2.11
C LYS A 163 5.29 16.94 2.28
#